data_681eccc8028439253c7265bac85b6d93
#
_entry.id   681eccc8028439253c7265bac85b6d93
#
_cell.length_a   1.000
_cell.length_b   1.000
_cell.length_c   1.000
_cell.angle_alpha   90.00
_cell.angle_beta   90.00
_cell.angle_gamma   90.00
#
_symmetry.space_group_name_H-M   'P 1'
#
loop_
_entity.id
_entity.type
_entity.pdbx_description
1 polymer ?
#
loop_
_entity_poly.entity_id
_entity_poly.type
_entity_poly.pdbx_seq_one_letter_code
_entity_poly.pdbx_strand_id
1 'polypeptide(L)'
;MNLINFDLVQPSYAIGLNGLGVVWDLPNAGEFLGLDLNSSKNSILLKWRMSGHTSSQYSGCHLLFSGLKLMYISSRDQELPQSEDLTVAGISMVTPEISKDLAYRVRRQWSPDDPFHLVFEFQSRRYIELDAETVELIGVPQ
;
A
#
# COMPACT_ATOMS: atom_id res chain seq x y z
N MET A 1 -6.49 -11.96 2.34
CA MET A 1 -5.05 -11.63 2.19
C MET A 1 -4.39 -11.71 3.54
N ASN A 2 -3.28 -12.39 3.64
CA ASN A 2 -2.53 -12.55 4.87
C ASN A 2 -1.41 -11.50 4.96
N LEU A 3 -1.40 -10.70 6.04
CA LEU A 3 -0.36 -9.69 6.30
C LEU A 3 0.79 -10.35 7.06
N ILE A 4 2.02 -10.21 6.54
CA ILE A 4 3.23 -10.77 7.11
C ILE A 4 4.16 -9.65 7.57
N ASN A 5 4.54 -9.67 8.83
CA ASN A 5 5.45 -8.72 9.50
C ASN A 5 4.86 -7.33 9.74
N PHE A 6 3.57 -7.10 9.51
CA PHE A 6 2.97 -5.79 9.77
C PHE A 6 1.48 -5.86 9.99
N ASP A 7 0.96 -4.77 10.55
CA ASP A 7 -0.46 -4.45 10.63
C ASP A 7 -0.68 -3.04 10.09
N LEU A 8 -1.91 -2.71 9.74
CA LEU A 8 -2.29 -1.35 9.39
C LEU A 8 -2.56 -0.55 10.68
N VAL A 9 -2.08 0.70 10.73
CA VAL A 9 -2.25 1.57 11.91
C VAL A 9 -3.73 1.79 12.22
N GLN A 10 -4.54 1.99 11.17
CA GLN A 10 -6.00 2.07 11.27
C GLN A 10 -6.61 1.17 10.19
N PRO A 11 -7.12 -0.01 10.54
CA PRO A 11 -7.51 -1.00 9.53
C PRO A 11 -8.53 -0.52 8.49
N SER A 12 -9.47 0.35 8.86
CA SER A 12 -10.50 0.82 7.93
C SER A 12 -10.02 1.95 7.02
N TYR A 13 -9.05 2.74 7.47
CA TYR A 13 -8.41 3.79 6.69
C TYR A 13 -7.02 4.04 7.26
N ALA A 14 -6.06 3.30 6.77
CA ALA A 14 -4.71 3.36 7.29
C ALA A 14 -3.95 4.54 6.72
N ILE A 15 -3.23 5.24 7.58
CA ILE A 15 -2.26 6.26 7.19
C ILE A 15 -0.83 5.74 7.23
N GLY A 16 -0.63 4.56 7.79
CA GLY A 16 0.70 3.95 7.89
C GLY A 16 0.64 2.45 8.17
N LEU A 17 1.83 1.87 8.23
CA LEU A 17 2.03 0.46 8.55
C LEU A 17 2.77 0.37 9.88
N ASN A 18 2.46 -0.66 10.66
CA ASN A 18 3.17 -0.96 11.91
C ASN A 18 3.81 -2.34 11.79
N GLY A 19 5.12 -2.39 11.73
CA GLY A 19 5.83 -3.65 11.58
C GLY A 19 7.34 -3.50 11.67
N LEU A 20 8.04 -4.58 11.96
CA LEU A 20 9.50 -4.60 12.12
C LEU A 20 9.99 -3.64 13.21
N GLY A 21 9.18 -3.38 14.25
CA GLY A 21 9.51 -2.44 15.32
C GLY A 21 9.42 -0.97 14.93
N VAL A 22 8.82 -0.64 13.79
CA VAL A 22 8.75 0.71 13.22
C VAL A 22 7.31 1.02 12.81
N VAL A 23 6.91 2.28 12.98
CA VAL A 23 5.71 2.83 12.34
C VAL A 23 6.14 3.51 11.03
N TRP A 24 5.62 3.01 9.91
CA TRP A 24 5.96 3.49 8.57
C TRP A 24 4.89 4.46 8.10
N ASP A 25 5.15 5.75 8.30
CA ASP A 25 4.23 6.82 7.88
C ASP A 25 4.44 7.13 6.40
N LEU A 26 3.88 6.28 5.54
CA LEU A 26 4.05 6.43 4.09
C LEU A 26 3.52 7.76 3.54
N PRO A 27 2.38 8.29 4.00
CA PRO A 27 1.89 9.57 3.51
C PRO A 27 2.80 10.76 3.80
N ASN A 28 3.43 10.80 4.98
CA ASN A 28 4.21 11.97 5.40
C ASN A 28 5.72 11.79 5.23
N ALA A 29 6.21 10.56 5.29
CA ALA A 29 7.65 10.27 5.30
C ALA A 29 8.09 9.36 4.14
N GLY A 30 7.18 8.82 3.35
CA GLY A 30 7.48 7.89 2.29
C GLY A 30 7.48 8.53 0.91
N GLU A 31 8.49 8.21 0.12
CA GLU A 31 8.52 8.49 -1.32
C GLU A 31 8.35 7.18 -2.07
N PHE A 32 7.29 7.09 -2.86
CA PHE A 32 7.02 5.89 -3.66
C PHE A 32 8.02 5.81 -4.83
N LEU A 33 8.76 4.72 -4.89
CA LEU A 33 9.79 4.52 -5.91
C LEU A 33 9.28 3.72 -7.12
N GLY A 34 8.07 3.18 -7.03
CA GLY A 34 7.49 2.39 -8.11
C GLY A 34 7.19 0.96 -7.70
N LEU A 35 6.84 0.19 -8.70
CA LEU A 35 6.48 -1.22 -8.54
C LEU A 35 7.24 -2.09 -9.55
N ASP A 36 7.51 -3.33 -9.13
CA ASP A 36 8.11 -4.35 -10.00
C ASP A 36 7.17 -5.56 -10.06
N LEU A 37 6.65 -5.84 -11.26
CA LEU A 37 5.85 -7.02 -11.51
C LEU A 37 6.75 -8.19 -11.93
N ASN A 38 6.62 -9.31 -11.22
CA ASN A 38 7.25 -10.56 -11.60
C ASN A 38 6.17 -11.55 -12.04
N SER A 39 5.93 -11.63 -13.36
CA SER A 39 4.85 -12.46 -13.90
C SER A 39 5.11 -13.95 -13.72
N SER A 40 6.37 -14.40 -13.75
CA SER A 40 6.70 -15.82 -13.58
C SER A 40 6.46 -16.31 -12.15
N LYS A 41 6.59 -15.44 -11.17
CA LYS A 41 6.31 -15.73 -9.74
C LYS A 41 4.93 -15.28 -9.30
N ASN A 42 4.16 -14.66 -10.17
CA ASN A 42 2.85 -14.09 -9.85
C ASN A 42 2.90 -13.18 -8.63
N SER A 43 3.86 -12.25 -8.62
CA SER A 43 4.09 -11.33 -7.50
C SER A 43 4.32 -9.91 -7.98
N ILE A 44 4.09 -8.96 -7.07
CA ILE A 44 4.39 -7.54 -7.30
C ILE A 44 5.07 -6.97 -6.06
N LEU A 45 6.08 -6.14 -6.28
CA LEU A 45 6.81 -5.45 -5.24
C LEU A 45 6.55 -3.96 -5.32
N LEU A 46 5.96 -3.38 -4.29
CA LEU A 46 5.85 -1.93 -4.13
C LEU A 46 7.01 -1.43 -3.27
N LYS A 47 7.62 -0.31 -3.66
CA LYS A 47 8.85 0.18 -3.04
C LYS A 47 8.71 1.62 -2.57
N TRP A 48 9.18 1.91 -1.34
CA TRP A 48 9.25 3.25 -0.76
C TRP A 48 10.63 3.52 -0.19
N ARG A 49 11.08 4.75 -0.38
CA ARG A 49 12.18 5.34 0.37
C ARG A 49 11.60 6.17 1.50
N MET A 50 12.16 6.03 2.70
CA MET A 50 11.69 6.77 3.86
C MET A 50 12.63 7.92 4.17
N SER A 51 12.08 9.10 4.48
CA SER A 51 12.86 10.22 4.97
C SER A 51 13.37 9.97 6.37
N GLY A 52 14.55 10.49 6.68
CA GLY A 52 15.54 10.10 7.67
C GLY A 52 15.19 9.96 9.15
N HIS A 53 13.91 9.93 9.56
CA HIS A 53 13.55 9.84 10.98
C HIS A 53 12.67 8.65 11.32
N THR A 54 12.35 7.80 10.35
CA THR A 54 11.46 6.65 10.58
C THR A 54 12.18 5.56 11.36
N SER A 55 13.46 5.32 11.05
CA SER A 55 14.29 4.33 11.73
C SER A 55 15.76 4.57 11.44
N SER A 56 16.62 4.30 12.42
CA SER A 56 18.07 4.27 12.21
C SER A 56 18.55 3.03 11.44
N GLN A 57 17.70 2.00 11.32
CA GLN A 57 18.05 0.70 10.71
C GLN A 57 17.68 0.62 9.24
N TYR A 58 16.66 1.35 8.79
CA TYR A 58 16.08 1.19 7.46
C TYR A 58 16.09 2.50 6.68
N SER A 59 16.43 2.41 5.39
CA SER A 59 16.31 3.51 4.44
C SER A 59 14.96 3.55 3.74
N GLY A 60 14.23 2.45 3.79
CA GLY A 60 12.94 2.31 3.15
C GLY A 60 12.28 0.97 3.44
N CYS A 61 11.17 0.72 2.78
CA CYS A 61 10.47 -0.54 2.86
C CYS A 61 9.90 -0.98 1.52
N HIS A 62 9.70 -2.27 1.42
CA HIS A 62 8.99 -2.88 0.31
C HIS A 62 7.77 -3.63 0.83
N LEU A 63 6.71 -3.68 0.03
CA LEU A 63 5.59 -4.59 0.21
C LEU A 63 5.60 -5.60 -0.93
N LEU A 64 5.82 -6.86 -0.59
CA LEU A 64 5.82 -7.96 -1.55
C LEU A 64 4.47 -8.67 -1.51
N PHE A 65 3.71 -8.54 -2.58
CA PHE A 65 2.45 -9.25 -2.78
C PHE A 65 2.73 -10.53 -3.56
N SER A 66 2.36 -11.68 -3.00
CA SER A 66 2.58 -13.00 -3.60
C SER A 66 1.26 -13.73 -3.77
N GLY A 67 1.15 -14.48 -4.88
CA GLY A 67 -0.12 -15.12 -5.24
C GLY A 67 -1.16 -14.08 -5.65
N LEU A 68 -0.82 -13.21 -6.60
CA LEU A 68 -1.70 -12.14 -7.08
C LEU A 68 -3.00 -12.70 -7.62
N LYS A 69 -4.12 -12.11 -7.19
CA LYS A 69 -5.48 -12.39 -7.66
C LYS A 69 -6.07 -11.22 -8.44
N LEU A 70 -5.67 -9.99 -8.07
CA LEU A 70 -6.10 -8.76 -8.72
C LEU A 70 -4.97 -7.74 -8.67
N MET A 71 -4.78 -7.06 -9.79
CA MET A 71 -3.97 -5.85 -9.86
C MET A 71 -4.69 -4.85 -10.74
N TYR A 72 -4.97 -3.67 -10.20
CA TYR A 72 -5.57 -2.58 -10.96
C TYR A 72 -4.84 -1.29 -10.64
N ILE A 73 -4.47 -0.55 -11.68
CA ILE A 73 -3.81 0.76 -11.57
C ILE A 73 -4.63 1.75 -12.36
N SER A 74 -5.17 2.76 -11.67
CA SER A 74 -5.94 3.82 -12.33
C SER A 74 -5.01 4.84 -12.99
N SER A 75 -5.57 5.61 -13.91
CA SER A 75 -4.87 6.78 -14.44
C SER A 75 -4.80 7.88 -13.38
N ARG A 76 -3.75 8.70 -13.48
CA ARG A 76 -3.59 9.88 -12.64
C ARG A 76 -4.44 11.06 -13.14
N ASP A 77 -4.66 12.03 -12.27
CA ASP A 77 -5.21 13.32 -12.67
C ASP A 77 -4.13 14.11 -13.44
N GLN A 78 -4.34 14.35 -14.71
CA GLN A 78 -3.38 14.99 -15.58
C GLN A 78 -3.12 16.46 -15.25
N GLU A 79 -4.02 17.10 -14.49
CA GLU A 79 -3.88 18.48 -14.07
C GLU A 79 -2.99 18.65 -12.84
N LEU A 80 -2.71 17.56 -12.14
CA LEU A 80 -1.85 17.58 -10.94
C LEU A 80 -0.38 17.39 -11.32
N PRO A 81 0.56 17.99 -10.53
CA PRO A 81 1.99 17.80 -10.76
C PRO A 81 2.39 16.33 -10.69
N GLN A 82 3.38 15.92 -11.48
CA GLN A 82 3.89 14.55 -11.46
C GLN A 82 4.50 14.16 -10.10
N SER A 83 4.99 15.11 -9.33
CA SER A 83 5.48 14.88 -7.97
C SER A 83 4.42 14.30 -7.03
N GLU A 84 3.15 14.54 -7.32
CA GLU A 84 2.05 13.96 -6.54
C GLU A 84 1.90 12.44 -6.74
N ASP A 85 2.51 11.86 -7.76
CA ASP A 85 2.56 10.41 -7.97
C ASP A 85 3.48 9.70 -6.96
N LEU A 86 4.32 10.45 -6.25
CA LEU A 86 5.30 9.89 -5.31
C LEU A 86 4.76 9.80 -3.88
N THR A 87 3.62 10.43 -3.60
CA THR A 87 3.09 10.54 -2.25
C THR A 87 1.77 9.80 -2.11
N VAL A 88 1.75 8.82 -1.21
CA VAL A 88 0.53 8.12 -0.82
C VAL A 88 -0.33 9.05 0.01
N ALA A 89 -1.59 9.22 -0.36
CA ALA A 89 -2.57 9.95 0.43
C ALA A 89 -3.20 9.08 1.53
N GLY A 90 -3.34 7.78 1.26
CA GLY A 90 -3.90 6.84 2.21
C GLY A 90 -3.83 5.41 1.71
N ILE A 91 -4.03 4.49 2.65
CA ILE A 91 -4.11 3.05 2.40
C ILE A 91 -5.43 2.58 2.97
N SER A 92 -6.21 1.85 2.17
CA SER A 92 -7.53 1.38 2.58
C SER A 92 -7.64 -0.11 2.40
N MET A 93 -8.33 -0.76 3.34
CA MET A 93 -8.83 -2.12 3.18
C MET A 93 -10.25 -2.04 2.64
N VAL A 94 -10.50 -2.63 1.49
CA VAL A 94 -11.81 -2.62 0.85
C VAL A 94 -12.29 -4.03 0.61
N THR A 95 -13.60 -4.26 0.81
CA THR A 95 -14.19 -5.54 0.47
C THR A 95 -14.40 -5.64 -1.04
N PRO A 96 -14.46 -6.85 -1.62
CA PRO A 96 -14.66 -7.02 -3.06
C PRO A 96 -15.92 -6.33 -3.60
N GLU A 97 -16.99 -6.24 -2.79
CA GLU A 97 -18.23 -5.57 -3.17
C GLU A 97 -18.04 -4.05 -3.29
N ILE A 98 -17.19 -3.49 -2.44
CA ILE A 98 -16.90 -2.05 -2.41
C ILE A 98 -15.85 -1.69 -3.46
N SER A 99 -14.94 -2.60 -3.78
CA SER A 99 -13.89 -2.34 -4.74
C SER A 99 -14.40 -2.06 -6.16
N LYS A 100 -15.62 -2.48 -6.47
CA LYS A 100 -16.26 -2.17 -7.76
C LYS A 100 -16.67 -0.71 -7.88
N ASP A 101 -16.84 -0.01 -6.77
CA ASP A 101 -17.17 1.40 -6.73
C ASP A 101 -16.20 2.13 -5.81
N LEU A 102 -15.10 2.56 -6.38
CA LEU A 102 -14.03 3.24 -5.64
C LEU A 102 -14.41 4.63 -5.15
N ALA A 103 -15.52 5.21 -5.63
CA ALA A 103 -16.07 6.42 -5.07
C ALA A 103 -16.60 6.20 -3.64
N TYR A 104 -16.96 4.96 -3.33
CA TYR A 104 -17.35 4.54 -1.99
C TYR A 104 -16.23 3.82 -1.26
N ARG A 105 -15.08 4.39 -1.18
CA ARG A 105 -14.04 3.93 -0.25
C ARG A 105 -14.54 4.13 1.16
N VAL A 106 -15.60 3.42 1.45
CA VAL A 106 -16.30 3.57 2.70
C VAL A 106 -15.40 3.07 3.78
N ARG A 107 -15.19 3.93 4.71
CA ARG A 107 -14.66 3.62 6.02
C ARG A 107 -15.64 2.70 6.73
N ARG A 108 -15.63 1.46 6.30
CA ARG A 108 -16.43 0.41 6.90
C ARG A 108 -15.66 -0.14 8.09
N GLN A 109 -16.38 -0.49 9.14
CA GLN A 109 -15.78 -1.24 10.22
C GLN A 109 -15.32 -2.59 9.67
N TRP A 110 -14.00 -2.82 9.73
CA TRP A 110 -13.36 -4.00 9.21
C TRP A 110 -13.21 -5.04 10.31
N SER A 111 -13.37 -6.32 9.96
CA SER A 111 -13.05 -7.47 10.79
C SER A 111 -11.87 -8.23 10.19
N PRO A 112 -10.93 -8.77 11.01
CA PRO A 112 -9.81 -9.56 10.52
C PRO A 112 -10.21 -10.76 9.66
N ASP A 113 -11.42 -11.28 9.86
CA ASP A 113 -11.94 -12.43 9.10
C ASP A 113 -12.58 -12.04 7.77
N ASP A 114 -12.78 -10.75 7.51
CA ASP A 114 -13.35 -10.28 6.25
C ASP A 114 -12.32 -10.41 5.12
N PRO A 115 -12.72 -10.90 3.93
CA PRO A 115 -11.87 -10.79 2.76
C PRO A 115 -11.72 -9.32 2.39
N PHE A 116 -10.51 -8.91 2.01
CA PHE A 116 -10.24 -7.52 1.65
C PHE A 116 -9.16 -7.42 0.58
N HIS A 117 -9.21 -6.30 -0.17
CA HIS A 117 -8.14 -5.84 -1.03
C HIS A 117 -7.44 -4.66 -0.35
N LEU A 118 -6.19 -4.39 -0.71
CA LEU A 118 -5.50 -3.17 -0.33
C LEU A 118 -5.55 -2.16 -1.47
N VAL A 119 -5.92 -0.93 -1.14
CA VAL A 119 -5.93 0.18 -2.07
C VAL A 119 -4.98 1.25 -1.58
N PHE A 120 -4.01 1.59 -2.41
CA PHE A 120 -3.07 2.68 -2.19
C PHE A 120 -3.52 3.86 -3.03
N GLU A 121 -3.94 4.95 -2.38
CA GLU A 121 -4.35 6.17 -3.05
C GLU A 121 -3.22 7.19 -2.99
N PHE A 122 -2.88 7.77 -4.14
CA PHE A 122 -1.82 8.77 -4.26
C PHE A 122 -2.39 10.17 -4.31
N GLN A 123 -1.57 11.17 -3.99
CA GLN A 123 -1.98 12.59 -4.07
C GLN A 123 -2.36 13.00 -5.49
N SER A 124 -1.84 12.32 -6.51
CA SER A 124 -2.21 12.51 -7.93
C SER A 124 -3.59 11.95 -8.29
N ARG A 125 -4.33 11.43 -7.31
CA ARG A 125 -5.60 10.70 -7.47
C ARG A 125 -5.49 9.39 -8.22
N ARG A 126 -4.27 8.95 -8.57
CA ARG A 126 -4.03 7.56 -8.96
C ARG A 126 -4.25 6.66 -7.77
N TYR A 127 -4.74 5.47 -8.02
CA TYR A 127 -4.75 4.43 -7.00
C TYR A 127 -4.27 3.10 -7.58
N ILE A 128 -3.74 2.27 -6.69
CA ILE A 128 -3.34 0.88 -6.97
C ILE A 128 -4.18 0.01 -6.06
N GLU A 129 -4.95 -0.91 -6.62
CA GLU A 129 -5.72 -1.91 -5.89
C GLU A 129 -5.10 -3.28 -6.09
N LEU A 130 -4.82 -3.98 -5.01
CA LEU A 130 -4.17 -5.29 -5.03
C LEU A 130 -4.92 -6.28 -4.14
N ASP A 131 -5.14 -7.48 -4.69
CA ASP A 131 -5.49 -8.66 -3.93
C ASP A 131 -4.46 -9.76 -4.20
N ALA A 132 -4.06 -10.46 -3.15
CA ALA A 132 -3.07 -11.51 -3.20
C ALA A 132 -3.30 -12.50 -2.07
N GLU A 133 -2.63 -13.64 -2.11
CA GLU A 133 -2.66 -14.57 -0.98
C GLU A 133 -1.96 -13.98 0.23
N THR A 134 -0.80 -13.38 0.02
CA THR A 134 0.02 -12.78 1.09
C THR A 134 0.57 -11.43 0.67
N VAL A 135 0.81 -10.58 1.66
CA VAL A 135 1.65 -9.38 1.51
C VAL A 135 2.63 -9.31 2.67
N GLU A 136 3.90 -9.13 2.35
CA GLU A 136 5.00 -9.10 3.34
C GLU A 136 5.66 -7.73 3.36
N LEU A 137 5.83 -7.18 4.56
CA LEU A 137 6.66 -5.99 4.76
C LEU A 137 8.13 -6.40 4.87
N ILE A 138 8.95 -5.78 4.03
CA ILE A 138 10.40 -6.01 3.99
C ILE A 138 11.10 -4.69 4.23
N GLY A 139 11.91 -4.62 5.29
CA GLY A 139 12.74 -3.45 5.55
C GLY A 139 13.96 -3.43 4.64
N VAL A 140 14.27 -2.25 4.09
CA VAL A 140 15.48 -2.03 3.30
C VAL A 140 16.55 -1.48 4.22
N PRO A 141 17.66 -2.19 4.48
CA PRO A 141 18.73 -1.70 5.36
C PRO A 141 19.37 -0.41 4.85
N GLN A 142 19.84 0.37 5.79
CA GLN A 142 20.68 1.53 5.45
C GLN A 142 22.08 1.10 4.99
#